data_3f8907089d016194cc0e18b709207209
#
_entry.id   3f8907089d016194cc0e18b709207209
#
_cell.length_a   1.000
_cell.length_b   1.000
_cell.length_c   1.000
_cell.angle_alpha   90.00
_cell.angle_beta   90.00
_cell.angle_gamma   90.00
#
_symmetry.space_group_name_H-M   'P 1'
#
loop_
_entity.id
_entity.type
_entity.pdbx_description
1 polymer ?
#
loop_
_entity_poly.entity_id
_entity_poly.type
_entity_poly.pdbx_seq_one_letter_code
_entity_poly.pdbx_strand_id
1 'polypeptide(L)'
;MNAVTFLTRTRRPGRIGLTDILSWVWLIGGTLAVLIPVVWAAMSSLKPEAEITRFPPSLLPRAAVQVEVPGYDRPLSLWTVTIDGMEREMAMVRRVGIKAQMVDPANPGPPVSVDTREMSPVQKLTIATQNFTDPLTQFNFLTFLKNSVFVTVVATVLTLIVNAMAAFALSKYRFRGEKAIFVLIISTLMIPLTVVMVPAYLVIVGVGLVDNLWGVIIPTVATPTGVFLLRQYMLTIPDELIEAARVDAASEFRIFWRIILPLTAPALAVLAIFSVLWRWNDFLWPLIVLSSRENFTLQVGLNAFQGEFSVQWHYILAMTFLSLAPVTVVFLFLQRYITTGIAGTGMK
;
A
#
# COMPACT_ATOMS: atom_id res chain seq x y z
N MET A 1 -37.41 -13.35 -23.19
CA MET A 1 -36.48 -12.26 -23.49
C MET A 1 -35.08 -12.74 -23.05
N ASN A 2 -34.19 -13.00 -24.01
CA ASN A 2 -32.88 -13.58 -23.69
C ASN A 2 -32.02 -12.59 -22.92
N ALA A 3 -31.18 -13.07 -21.98
CA ALA A 3 -30.28 -12.24 -21.16
C ALA A 3 -29.38 -11.33 -22.02
N VAL A 4 -28.96 -11.79 -23.20
CA VAL A 4 -28.15 -11.03 -24.15
C VAL A 4 -28.90 -9.81 -24.69
N THR A 5 -30.18 -9.96 -25.06
CA THR A 5 -31.04 -8.84 -25.54
C THR A 5 -31.34 -7.83 -24.43
N PHE A 6 -31.37 -8.26 -23.18
CA PHE A 6 -31.52 -7.37 -22.04
C PHE A 6 -30.27 -6.49 -21.81
N LEU A 7 -29.08 -7.07 -21.95
CA LEU A 7 -27.80 -6.39 -21.74
C LEU A 7 -27.36 -5.48 -22.90
N THR A 8 -27.80 -5.82 -24.15
CA THR A 8 -27.40 -5.08 -25.35
C THR A 8 -28.44 -4.06 -25.85
N ARG A 9 -29.53 -3.87 -25.11
CA ARG A 9 -30.63 -2.97 -25.52
C ARG A 9 -30.14 -1.52 -25.47
N THR A 10 -30.07 -0.84 -26.62
CA THR A 10 -29.80 0.60 -26.73
C THR A 10 -30.88 1.39 -25.97
N ARG A 11 -30.46 2.27 -25.07
CA ARG A 11 -31.34 3.03 -24.16
C ARG A 11 -31.70 4.38 -24.75
N ARG A 12 -32.92 4.82 -24.48
CA ARG A 12 -33.31 6.21 -24.73
C ARG A 12 -32.68 7.08 -23.63
N PRO A 13 -32.02 8.21 -23.97
CA PRO A 13 -31.47 9.15 -22.99
C PRO A 13 -32.53 9.57 -21.98
N GLY A 14 -32.21 9.56 -20.69
CA GLY A 14 -33.08 10.06 -19.61
C GLY A 14 -34.00 9.04 -18.92
N ARG A 15 -33.99 7.75 -19.29
CA ARG A 15 -34.74 6.71 -18.55
C ARG A 15 -33.82 5.75 -17.81
N ILE A 16 -33.97 5.72 -16.49
CA ILE A 16 -33.27 4.77 -15.61
C ILE A 16 -33.89 3.39 -15.80
N GLY A 17 -33.12 2.42 -16.24
CA GLY A 17 -33.54 1.03 -16.40
C GLY A 17 -33.09 0.17 -15.21
N LEU A 18 -33.64 -1.04 -15.08
CA LEU A 18 -33.25 -2.00 -14.04
C LEU A 18 -31.75 -2.31 -14.08
N THR A 19 -31.12 -2.35 -15.26
CA THR A 19 -29.68 -2.56 -15.41
C THR A 19 -28.85 -1.39 -14.87
N ASP A 20 -29.37 -0.14 -14.89
CA ASP A 20 -28.69 1.01 -14.30
C ASP A 20 -28.69 0.90 -12.78
N ILE A 21 -29.84 0.53 -12.22
CA ILE A 21 -30.00 0.30 -10.79
C ILE A 21 -29.05 -0.81 -10.33
N LEU A 22 -29.04 -1.95 -11.03
CA LEU A 22 -28.14 -3.06 -10.72
C LEU A 22 -26.66 -2.67 -10.83
N SER A 23 -26.29 -1.88 -11.85
CA SER A 23 -24.93 -1.36 -12.01
C SER A 23 -24.56 -0.43 -10.86
N TRP A 24 -25.44 0.46 -10.44
CA TRP A 24 -25.20 1.34 -9.29
C TRP A 24 -25.08 0.55 -7.98
N VAL A 25 -25.97 -0.43 -7.76
CA VAL A 25 -25.90 -1.31 -6.58
C VAL A 25 -24.56 -2.06 -6.55
N TRP A 26 -24.14 -2.60 -7.69
CA TRP A 26 -22.85 -3.29 -7.81
C TRP A 26 -21.66 -2.35 -7.57
N LEU A 27 -21.68 -1.16 -8.17
CA LEU A 27 -20.60 -0.17 -8.00
C LEU A 27 -20.52 0.34 -6.55
N ILE A 28 -21.67 0.69 -5.96
CA ILE A 28 -21.71 1.17 -4.57
C ILE A 28 -21.31 0.04 -3.63
N GLY A 29 -21.84 -1.16 -3.79
CA GLY A 29 -21.51 -2.33 -2.97
C GLY A 29 -20.03 -2.70 -3.07
N GLY A 30 -19.47 -2.74 -4.28
CA GLY A 30 -18.05 -2.98 -4.50
C GLY A 30 -17.17 -1.88 -3.91
N THR A 31 -17.57 -0.62 -4.08
CA THR A 31 -16.83 0.52 -3.48
C THR A 31 -16.85 0.45 -1.96
N LEU A 32 -18.00 0.18 -1.35
CA LEU A 32 -18.10 0.01 0.11
C LEU A 32 -17.26 -1.17 0.59
N ALA A 33 -17.31 -2.31 -0.09
CA ALA A 33 -16.52 -3.49 0.26
C ALA A 33 -15.00 -3.20 0.29
N VAL A 34 -14.51 -2.36 -0.61
CA VAL A 34 -13.10 -1.94 -0.66
C VAL A 34 -12.81 -0.84 0.37
N LEU A 35 -13.72 0.10 0.59
CA LEU A 35 -13.50 1.23 1.49
C LEU A 35 -13.63 0.86 2.97
N ILE A 36 -14.49 -0.09 3.34
CA ILE A 36 -14.70 -0.50 4.74
C ILE A 36 -13.39 -0.88 5.44
N PRO A 37 -12.52 -1.77 4.89
CA PRO A 37 -11.24 -2.09 5.51
C PRO A 37 -10.31 -0.86 5.63
N VAL A 38 -10.30 0.03 4.64
CA VAL A 38 -9.46 1.23 4.65
C VAL A 38 -9.94 2.21 5.73
N VAL A 39 -11.24 2.46 5.81
CA VAL A 39 -11.83 3.30 6.85
C VAL A 39 -11.60 2.70 8.24
N TRP A 40 -11.76 1.38 8.36
CA TRP A 40 -11.49 0.69 9.63
C TRP A 40 -10.01 0.80 10.05
N ALA A 41 -9.07 0.63 9.13
CA ALA A 41 -7.65 0.81 9.40
C ALA A 41 -7.33 2.26 9.78
N ALA A 42 -7.90 3.25 9.07
CA ALA A 42 -7.75 4.66 9.40
C ALA A 42 -8.31 5.00 10.80
N MET A 43 -9.51 4.52 11.13
CA MET A 43 -10.08 4.72 12.45
C MET A 43 -9.28 4.00 13.55
N SER A 44 -8.76 2.81 13.25
CA SER A 44 -7.95 2.03 14.18
C SER A 44 -6.56 2.63 14.41
N SER A 45 -5.98 3.30 13.42
CA SER A 45 -4.71 4.03 13.59
C SER A 45 -4.80 5.19 14.61
N LEU A 46 -6.03 5.70 14.85
CA LEU A 46 -6.32 6.76 15.81
C LEU A 46 -6.71 6.24 17.19
N LYS A 47 -6.77 4.92 17.40
CA LYS A 47 -7.13 4.32 18.69
C LYS A 47 -5.92 4.21 19.61
N PRO A 48 -6.12 4.38 20.93
CA PRO A 48 -5.14 3.96 21.92
C PRO A 48 -4.84 2.45 21.81
N GLU A 49 -3.63 2.04 22.17
CA GLU A 49 -3.16 0.65 22.10
C GLU A 49 -4.14 -0.34 22.75
N ALA A 50 -4.61 -0.03 23.96
CA ALA A 50 -5.52 -0.86 24.73
C ALA A 50 -6.88 -1.14 24.05
N GLU A 51 -7.30 -0.25 23.12
CA GLU A 51 -8.59 -0.40 22.43
C GLU A 51 -8.47 -1.16 21.10
N ILE A 52 -7.27 -1.31 20.54
CA ILE A 52 -7.05 -2.05 19.29
C ILE A 52 -7.27 -3.55 19.48
N THR A 53 -6.82 -4.08 20.61
CA THR A 53 -6.92 -5.52 20.92
C THR A 53 -8.20 -5.90 21.65
N ARG A 54 -9.07 -4.92 21.90
CA ARG A 54 -10.32 -5.13 22.62
C ARG A 54 -11.37 -5.84 21.77
N PHE A 55 -12.10 -6.76 22.39
CA PHE A 55 -13.25 -7.44 21.79
C PHE A 55 -14.55 -7.13 22.56
N PRO A 56 -15.68 -6.79 21.87
CA PRO A 56 -15.83 -6.60 20.43
C PRO A 56 -15.14 -5.31 19.94
N PRO A 57 -14.64 -5.29 18.69
CA PRO A 57 -13.95 -4.13 18.17
C PRO A 57 -14.90 -2.96 17.95
N SER A 58 -14.52 -1.77 18.39
CA SER A 58 -15.25 -0.52 18.11
C SER A 58 -14.83 0.07 16.76
N LEU A 59 -15.72 0.70 16.00
CA LEU A 59 -15.33 1.42 14.79
C LEU A 59 -14.63 2.73 15.13
N LEU A 60 -15.20 3.50 16.06
CA LEU A 60 -14.68 4.82 16.41
C LEU A 60 -13.52 4.74 17.42
N PRO A 61 -12.56 5.69 17.36
CA PRO A 61 -11.48 5.79 18.32
C PRO A 61 -12.04 6.26 19.67
N ARG A 62 -12.13 5.36 20.62
CA ARG A 62 -12.60 5.59 21.98
C ARG A 62 -11.56 5.13 22.97
N ALA A 63 -11.51 5.77 24.13
CA ALA A 63 -10.72 5.30 25.27
C ALA A 63 -11.59 5.19 26.49
N ALA A 64 -11.28 4.22 27.36
CA ALA A 64 -11.89 4.14 28.68
C ALA A 64 -11.57 5.41 29.45
N VAL A 65 -12.57 6.02 30.06
CA VAL A 65 -12.37 7.16 30.96
C VAL A 65 -11.60 6.66 32.17
N GLN A 66 -10.50 7.33 32.49
CA GLN A 66 -9.71 7.06 33.69
C GLN A 66 -9.96 8.16 34.70
N VAL A 67 -10.08 7.80 35.97
CA VAL A 67 -10.28 8.71 37.10
C VAL A 67 -9.23 8.43 38.16
N GLU A 68 -8.71 9.48 38.77
CA GLU A 68 -7.88 9.39 39.95
C GLU A 68 -8.76 9.14 41.16
N VAL A 69 -8.47 8.10 41.93
CA VAL A 69 -9.22 7.73 43.12
C VAL A 69 -8.27 7.82 44.31
N PRO A 70 -8.59 8.59 45.36
CA PRO A 70 -7.75 8.67 46.55
C PRO A 70 -7.48 7.30 47.16
N GLY A 71 -6.21 7.01 47.48
CA GLY A 71 -5.77 5.71 48.01
C GLY A 71 -5.31 4.71 46.95
N TYR A 72 -5.26 5.08 45.68
CA TYR A 72 -4.72 4.26 44.58
C TYR A 72 -3.63 5.02 43.85
N ASP A 73 -2.46 4.39 43.59
CA ASP A 73 -1.28 5.02 42.98
C ASP A 73 -1.41 5.23 41.49
N ARG A 74 -2.44 4.71 40.84
CA ARG A 74 -2.67 4.82 39.39
C ARG A 74 -4.13 5.13 39.08
N PRO A 75 -4.39 5.86 37.99
CA PRO A 75 -5.75 6.11 37.54
C PRO A 75 -6.49 4.80 37.26
N LEU A 76 -7.74 4.72 37.66
CA LEU A 76 -8.62 3.57 37.51
C LEU A 76 -9.62 3.81 36.36
N SER A 77 -9.92 2.73 35.59
CA SER A 77 -10.91 2.83 34.52
C SER A 77 -12.33 2.92 35.10
N LEU A 78 -13.11 3.89 34.57
CA LEU A 78 -14.50 4.13 34.97
C LEU A 78 -15.45 3.20 34.20
N TRP A 79 -16.40 2.63 34.93
CA TRP A 79 -17.40 1.69 34.41
C TRP A 79 -18.79 2.09 34.93
N THR A 80 -19.79 1.97 34.08
CA THR A 80 -21.19 1.97 34.52
C THR A 80 -21.55 0.57 34.97
N VAL A 81 -22.03 0.45 36.18
CA VAL A 81 -22.44 -0.82 36.82
C VAL A 81 -23.85 -0.71 37.35
N THR A 82 -24.63 -1.78 37.26
CA THR A 82 -25.98 -1.81 37.83
C THR A 82 -25.91 -2.44 39.20
N ILE A 83 -26.15 -1.65 40.23
CA ILE A 83 -26.21 -2.13 41.63
C ILE A 83 -27.61 -1.81 42.16
N ASP A 84 -28.31 -2.80 42.67
CA ASP A 84 -29.69 -2.65 43.23
C ASP A 84 -30.67 -2.00 42.23
N GLY A 85 -30.52 -2.30 40.93
CA GLY A 85 -31.36 -1.73 39.87
C GLY A 85 -31.04 -0.28 39.47
N MET A 86 -30.03 0.34 40.05
CA MET A 86 -29.57 1.69 39.69
C MET A 86 -28.22 1.66 38.98
N GLU A 87 -28.11 2.40 37.89
CA GLU A 87 -26.82 2.60 37.21
C GLU A 87 -25.95 3.58 38.00
N ARG A 88 -24.72 3.19 38.29
CA ARG A 88 -23.71 4.01 38.95
C ARG A 88 -22.38 3.91 38.23
N GLU A 89 -21.66 5.01 38.19
CA GLU A 89 -20.30 5.05 37.66
C GLU A 89 -19.32 4.66 38.77
N MET A 90 -18.58 3.59 38.59
CA MET A 90 -17.60 3.08 39.53
C MET A 90 -16.24 2.83 38.87
N ALA A 91 -15.17 3.02 39.63
CA ALA A 91 -13.80 2.79 39.17
C ALA A 91 -13.38 1.33 39.45
N MET A 92 -12.83 0.64 38.45
CA MET A 92 -12.40 -0.75 38.54
C MET A 92 -11.01 -0.85 39.13
N VAL A 93 -10.90 -1.46 40.30
CA VAL A 93 -9.63 -1.71 41.01
C VAL A 93 -8.94 -2.94 40.44
N ARG A 94 -9.67 -4.05 40.33
CA ARG A 94 -9.15 -5.34 39.88
C ARG A 94 -10.27 -6.24 39.36
N ARG A 95 -9.95 -7.01 38.32
CA ARG A 95 -10.83 -8.07 37.81
C ARG A 95 -10.28 -9.44 38.18
N VAL A 96 -11.15 -10.31 38.73
CA VAL A 96 -10.82 -11.71 39.04
C VAL A 96 -11.90 -12.61 38.43
N GLY A 97 -11.60 -13.21 37.29
CA GLY A 97 -12.54 -14.04 36.53
C GLY A 97 -13.77 -13.26 36.06
N ILE A 98 -14.97 -13.66 36.53
CA ILE A 98 -16.26 -13.05 36.20
C ILE A 98 -16.67 -11.93 37.16
N LYS A 99 -15.87 -11.63 38.19
CA LYS A 99 -16.12 -10.57 39.15
C LYS A 99 -15.08 -9.48 39.06
N ALA A 100 -15.53 -8.23 39.21
CA ALA A 100 -14.68 -7.06 39.31
C ALA A 100 -14.84 -6.38 40.66
N GLN A 101 -13.74 -5.94 41.25
CA GLN A 101 -13.75 -5.12 42.45
C GLN A 101 -13.82 -3.65 42.01
N MET A 102 -14.86 -2.97 42.46
CA MET A 102 -15.19 -1.60 42.05
C MET A 102 -15.19 -0.69 43.28
N VAL A 103 -14.82 0.56 43.10
CA VAL A 103 -14.83 1.59 44.13
C VAL A 103 -15.54 2.81 43.61
N ASP A 104 -16.29 3.52 44.46
CA ASP A 104 -16.90 4.80 44.10
C ASP A 104 -15.81 5.88 44.04
N PRO A 105 -15.58 6.51 42.88
CA PRO A 105 -14.54 7.52 42.74
C PRO A 105 -14.83 8.78 43.56
N ALA A 106 -16.12 9.10 43.83
CA ALA A 106 -16.52 10.29 44.57
C ALA A 106 -16.44 10.07 46.10
N ASN A 107 -16.63 8.80 46.56
CA ASN A 107 -16.56 8.43 47.98
C ASN A 107 -15.87 7.09 48.13
N PRO A 108 -14.52 7.03 48.14
CA PRO A 108 -13.78 5.78 48.18
C PRO A 108 -14.04 5.02 49.48
N GLY A 109 -14.80 3.92 49.37
CA GLY A 109 -15.08 2.95 50.42
C GLY A 109 -14.41 1.61 50.14
N PRO A 110 -14.77 0.56 50.94
CA PRO A 110 -14.29 -0.79 50.66
C PRO A 110 -14.76 -1.24 49.26
N PRO A 111 -13.91 -1.97 48.49
CA PRO A 111 -14.27 -2.40 47.14
C PRO A 111 -15.49 -3.33 47.13
N VAL A 112 -16.47 -3.01 46.28
CA VAL A 112 -17.67 -3.82 46.05
C VAL A 112 -17.42 -4.78 44.89
N SER A 113 -17.85 -6.04 45.05
CA SER A 113 -17.70 -7.06 44.01
C SER A 113 -18.93 -7.08 43.13
N VAL A 114 -18.74 -6.80 41.80
CA VAL A 114 -19.80 -6.78 40.79
C VAL A 114 -19.53 -7.83 39.73
N ASP A 115 -20.60 -8.40 39.12
CA ASP A 115 -20.45 -9.32 38.00
C ASP A 115 -20.04 -8.53 36.74
N THR A 116 -19.07 -9.05 36.00
CA THR A 116 -18.59 -8.40 34.76
C THR A 116 -19.63 -8.35 33.66
N ARG A 117 -20.74 -9.07 33.77
CA ARG A 117 -21.87 -9.03 32.82
C ARG A 117 -22.77 -7.80 33.02
N GLU A 118 -22.76 -7.22 34.21
CA GLU A 118 -23.59 -6.08 34.63
C GLU A 118 -22.81 -4.77 34.54
N MET A 119 -21.69 -4.74 33.85
CA MET A 119 -20.84 -3.57 33.71
C MET A 119 -20.52 -3.24 32.26
N SER A 120 -20.57 -1.96 31.96
CA SER A 120 -20.17 -1.40 30.68
C SER A 120 -19.10 -0.31 30.87
N PRO A 121 -18.05 -0.24 30.05
CA PRO A 121 -17.02 0.77 30.21
C PRO A 121 -17.55 2.16 29.83
N VAL A 122 -17.29 3.15 30.64
CA VAL A 122 -17.48 4.55 30.27
C VAL A 122 -16.38 4.94 29.29
N GLN A 123 -16.75 5.33 28.07
CA GLN A 123 -15.82 5.62 27.00
C GLN A 123 -16.01 7.05 26.49
N LYS A 124 -14.91 7.71 26.18
CA LYS A 124 -14.90 9.01 25.46
C LYS A 124 -14.20 8.88 24.12
N LEU A 125 -14.61 9.69 23.14
CA LEU A 125 -13.85 9.83 21.89
C LEU A 125 -12.45 10.37 22.24
N THR A 126 -11.43 9.65 21.79
CA THR A 126 -10.04 9.99 22.07
C THR A 126 -9.21 9.69 20.83
N ILE A 127 -8.52 10.70 20.33
CA ILE A 127 -7.62 10.55 19.18
C ILE A 127 -6.21 10.38 19.74
N ALA A 128 -5.62 9.19 19.51
CA ALA A 128 -4.26 8.87 19.93
C ALA A 128 -3.25 9.42 18.91
N THR A 129 -2.97 10.71 18.95
CA THR A 129 -1.99 11.36 18.04
C THR A 129 -0.57 10.86 18.25
N GLN A 130 -0.24 10.35 19.44
CA GLN A 130 1.04 9.72 19.74
C GLN A 130 1.36 8.53 18.84
N ASN A 131 0.36 7.83 18.31
CA ASN A 131 0.57 6.76 17.34
C ASN A 131 1.30 7.23 16.07
N PHE A 132 1.21 8.52 15.77
CA PHE A 132 1.89 9.15 14.63
C PHE A 132 3.17 9.87 15.04
N THR A 133 3.17 10.57 16.19
CA THR A 133 4.32 11.38 16.62
C THR A 133 5.49 10.55 17.14
N ASP A 134 5.21 9.50 17.91
CA ASP A 134 6.26 8.67 18.51
C ASP A 134 7.12 7.93 17.48
N PRO A 135 6.54 7.29 16.43
CA PRO A 135 7.34 6.69 15.38
C PRO A 135 8.17 7.68 14.58
N LEU A 136 7.67 8.90 14.38
CA LEU A 136 8.43 9.95 13.67
C LEU A 136 9.70 10.37 14.44
N THR A 137 9.64 10.34 15.77
CA THR A 137 10.73 10.80 16.64
C THR A 137 11.64 9.67 17.12
N GLN A 138 11.07 8.47 17.38
CA GLN A 138 11.80 7.37 18.03
C GLN A 138 12.32 6.31 17.05
N PHE A 139 11.72 6.17 15.87
CA PHE A 139 11.97 5.03 14.95
C PHE A 139 12.60 5.41 13.61
N ASN A 140 13.13 6.63 13.46
CA ASN A 140 13.76 7.09 12.21
C ASN A 140 12.85 6.98 10.96
N PHE A 141 11.54 7.08 11.15
CA PHE A 141 10.55 6.92 10.07
C PHE A 141 10.84 7.79 8.84
N LEU A 142 11.28 9.04 9.04
CA LEU A 142 11.61 9.95 7.94
C LEU A 142 12.80 9.45 7.11
N THR A 143 13.78 8.80 7.73
CA THR A 143 14.92 8.19 7.02
C THR A 143 14.43 7.03 6.16
N PHE A 144 13.60 6.15 6.70
CA PHE A 144 13.01 5.04 5.95
C PHE A 144 12.13 5.51 4.79
N LEU A 145 11.33 6.55 5.02
CA LEU A 145 10.51 7.18 3.97
C LEU A 145 11.39 7.76 2.85
N LYS A 146 12.45 8.51 3.21
CA LYS A 146 13.41 9.07 2.25
C LYS A 146 14.08 7.98 1.42
N ASN A 147 14.53 6.90 2.06
CA ASN A 147 15.16 5.76 1.37
C ASN A 147 14.17 5.09 0.40
N SER A 148 12.92 4.86 0.82
CA SER A 148 11.88 4.30 -0.04
C SER A 148 11.57 5.19 -1.23
N VAL A 149 11.44 6.50 -1.03
CA VAL A 149 11.25 7.46 -2.12
C VAL A 149 12.43 7.41 -3.08
N PHE A 150 13.66 7.45 -2.57
CA PHE A 150 14.88 7.38 -3.38
C PHE A 150 14.93 6.10 -4.21
N VAL A 151 14.78 4.93 -3.58
CA VAL A 151 14.78 3.63 -4.28
C VAL A 151 13.67 3.58 -5.32
N THR A 152 12.45 3.97 -4.97
CA THR A 152 11.30 3.91 -5.87
C THR A 152 11.48 4.82 -7.08
N VAL A 153 11.88 6.06 -6.87
CA VAL A 153 12.03 7.04 -7.96
C VAL A 153 13.19 6.65 -8.87
N VAL A 154 14.38 6.42 -8.30
CA VAL A 154 15.58 6.12 -9.09
C VAL A 154 15.41 4.80 -9.84
N ALA A 155 14.96 3.74 -9.19
CA ALA A 155 14.74 2.47 -9.85
C ALA A 155 13.65 2.55 -10.93
N THR A 156 12.57 3.33 -10.71
CA THR A 156 11.53 3.52 -11.73
C THR A 156 12.08 4.26 -12.95
N VAL A 157 12.79 5.36 -12.76
CA VAL A 157 13.40 6.11 -13.89
C VAL A 157 14.35 5.22 -14.68
N LEU A 158 15.23 4.50 -14.01
CA LEU A 158 16.15 3.57 -14.69
C LEU A 158 15.39 2.45 -15.40
N THR A 159 14.34 1.90 -14.79
CA THR A 159 13.49 0.88 -15.42
C THR A 159 12.83 1.38 -16.69
N LEU A 160 12.27 2.58 -16.68
CA LEU A 160 11.65 3.16 -17.87
C LEU A 160 12.65 3.32 -19.00
N ILE A 161 13.84 3.82 -18.71
CA ILE A 161 14.90 4.03 -19.70
C ILE A 161 15.40 2.69 -20.25
N VAL A 162 15.84 1.77 -19.38
CA VAL A 162 16.46 0.50 -19.77
C VAL A 162 15.46 -0.38 -20.52
N ASN A 163 14.23 -0.51 -20.01
CA ASN A 163 13.23 -1.34 -20.67
C ASN A 163 12.72 -0.72 -21.98
N ALA A 164 12.65 0.64 -22.08
CA ALA A 164 12.29 1.29 -23.34
C ALA A 164 13.38 1.10 -24.41
N MET A 165 14.65 1.19 -24.04
CA MET A 165 15.76 0.94 -24.97
C MET A 165 15.76 -0.51 -25.46
N ALA A 166 15.58 -1.47 -24.56
CA ALA A 166 15.47 -2.89 -24.91
C ALA A 166 14.25 -3.17 -25.80
N ALA A 167 13.09 -2.59 -25.44
CA ALA A 167 11.85 -2.72 -26.22
C ALA A 167 11.98 -2.11 -27.60
N PHE A 168 12.62 -0.95 -27.73
CA PHE A 168 12.90 -0.28 -29.01
C PHE A 168 13.77 -1.18 -29.90
N ALA A 169 14.88 -1.69 -29.37
CA ALA A 169 15.75 -2.60 -30.11
C ALA A 169 15.01 -3.87 -30.59
N LEU A 170 14.18 -4.47 -29.73
CA LEU A 170 13.44 -5.70 -30.04
C LEU A 170 12.16 -5.48 -30.86
N SER A 171 11.72 -4.23 -31.07
CA SER A 171 10.50 -3.93 -31.83
C SER A 171 10.77 -3.29 -33.20
N LYS A 172 11.85 -2.51 -33.32
CA LYS A 172 12.10 -1.65 -34.49
C LYS A 172 13.37 -2.02 -35.28
N TYR A 173 14.21 -2.90 -34.72
CA TYR A 173 15.35 -3.42 -35.42
C TYR A 173 15.18 -4.90 -35.78
N ARG A 174 15.65 -5.28 -36.96
CA ARG A 174 15.72 -6.68 -37.39
C ARG A 174 17.17 -7.13 -37.37
N PHE A 175 17.46 -8.01 -36.44
CA PHE A 175 18.80 -8.62 -36.31
C PHE A 175 18.71 -10.12 -36.05
N ARG A 176 19.81 -10.80 -36.30
CA ARG A 176 19.88 -12.26 -36.11
C ARG A 176 19.74 -12.62 -34.63
N GLY A 177 18.74 -13.40 -34.27
CA GLY A 177 18.49 -13.81 -32.89
C GLY A 177 17.46 -12.94 -32.13
N GLU A 178 16.90 -11.87 -32.71
CA GLU A 178 15.90 -10.99 -32.08
C GLU A 178 14.78 -11.77 -31.38
N LYS A 179 14.15 -12.72 -32.11
CA LYS A 179 13.05 -13.53 -31.58
C LYS A 179 13.51 -14.45 -30.44
N ALA A 180 14.70 -15.05 -30.54
CA ALA A 180 15.24 -15.91 -29.51
C ALA A 180 15.55 -15.14 -28.22
N ILE A 181 16.13 -13.95 -28.32
CA ILE A 181 16.38 -13.08 -27.17
C ILE A 181 15.06 -12.65 -26.53
N PHE A 182 14.06 -12.27 -27.33
CA PHE A 182 12.75 -11.91 -26.77
C PHE A 182 12.10 -13.09 -26.04
N VAL A 183 12.08 -14.27 -26.66
CA VAL A 183 11.55 -15.51 -26.02
C VAL A 183 12.32 -15.81 -24.74
N LEU A 184 13.65 -15.69 -24.72
CA LEU A 184 14.46 -15.89 -23.53
C LEU A 184 14.07 -14.95 -22.41
N ILE A 185 13.92 -13.65 -22.71
CA ILE A 185 13.48 -12.64 -21.73
C ILE A 185 12.11 -13.03 -21.14
N ILE A 186 11.15 -13.38 -21.99
CA ILE A 186 9.80 -13.74 -21.51
C ILE A 186 9.81 -15.05 -20.71
N SER A 187 10.65 -16.00 -21.10
CA SER A 187 10.78 -17.28 -20.37
C SER A 187 11.25 -17.09 -18.93
N THR A 188 11.99 -16.01 -18.63
CA THR A 188 12.39 -15.71 -17.25
C THR A 188 11.22 -15.38 -16.34
N LEU A 189 10.06 -14.96 -16.88
CA LEU A 189 8.83 -14.74 -16.09
C LEU A 189 8.27 -16.03 -15.46
N MET A 190 8.64 -17.20 -16.00
CA MET A 190 8.22 -18.48 -15.46
C MET A 190 9.04 -18.90 -14.22
N ILE A 191 10.16 -18.23 -13.97
CA ILE A 191 11.01 -18.52 -12.81
C ILE A 191 10.48 -17.73 -11.61
N PRO A 192 10.08 -18.40 -10.51
CA PRO A 192 9.65 -17.71 -9.31
C PRO A 192 10.74 -16.77 -8.78
N LEU A 193 10.38 -15.52 -8.47
CA LEU A 193 11.32 -14.51 -8.00
C LEU A 193 12.08 -14.97 -6.75
N THR A 194 11.41 -15.70 -5.85
CA THR A 194 12.01 -16.22 -4.61
C THR A 194 13.16 -17.19 -4.86
N VAL A 195 13.14 -17.94 -5.97
CA VAL A 195 14.23 -18.85 -6.37
C VAL A 195 15.47 -18.06 -6.82
N VAL A 196 15.25 -16.91 -7.46
CA VAL A 196 16.33 -16.07 -7.99
C VAL A 196 16.96 -15.20 -6.89
N MET A 197 16.28 -14.99 -5.76
CA MET A 197 16.75 -14.08 -4.70
C MET A 197 18.11 -14.46 -4.13
N VAL A 198 18.36 -15.76 -3.88
CA VAL A 198 19.64 -16.22 -3.31
C VAL A 198 20.80 -16.03 -4.28
N PRO A 199 20.74 -16.48 -5.55
CA PRO A 199 21.77 -16.17 -6.54
C PRO A 199 21.99 -14.66 -6.75
N ALA A 200 20.92 -13.87 -6.79
CA ALA A 200 21.02 -12.43 -6.94
C ALA A 200 21.74 -11.78 -5.74
N TYR A 201 21.47 -12.24 -4.53
CA TYR A 201 22.16 -11.77 -3.33
C TYR A 201 23.67 -12.09 -3.39
N LEU A 202 24.04 -13.30 -3.82
CA LEU A 202 25.47 -13.65 -3.99
C LEU A 202 26.18 -12.74 -4.98
N VAL A 203 25.50 -12.32 -6.06
CA VAL A 203 26.05 -11.32 -6.99
C VAL A 203 26.25 -9.98 -6.30
N ILE A 204 25.24 -9.53 -5.51
CA ILE A 204 25.33 -8.25 -4.76
C ILE A 204 26.49 -8.29 -3.74
N VAL A 205 26.71 -9.42 -3.08
CA VAL A 205 27.89 -9.64 -2.21
C VAL A 205 29.18 -9.51 -3.02
N GLY A 206 29.25 -10.17 -4.17
CA GLY A 206 30.44 -10.19 -5.03
C GLY A 206 30.83 -8.83 -5.60
N VAL A 207 29.85 -7.93 -5.81
CA VAL A 207 30.09 -6.56 -6.29
C VAL A 207 30.16 -5.51 -5.16
N GLY A 208 30.07 -5.93 -3.88
CA GLY A 208 30.22 -5.04 -2.72
C GLY A 208 29.05 -4.09 -2.49
N LEU A 209 27.83 -4.45 -2.91
CA LEU A 209 26.62 -3.63 -2.76
C LEU A 209 25.68 -4.10 -1.65
N VAL A 210 26.17 -4.93 -0.72
CA VAL A 210 25.43 -5.30 0.49
C VAL A 210 25.30 -4.07 1.38
N ASP A 211 24.18 -3.96 2.07
CA ASP A 211 23.84 -2.82 2.93
C ASP A 211 23.90 -1.46 2.21
N ASN A 212 23.50 -1.45 0.94
CA ASN A 212 23.50 -0.26 0.10
C ASN A 212 22.23 -0.18 -0.72
N LEU A 213 21.63 1.02 -0.84
CA LEU A 213 20.41 1.25 -1.62
C LEU A 213 20.57 0.91 -3.10
N TRP A 214 21.78 1.03 -3.67
CA TRP A 214 22.07 0.59 -5.03
C TRP A 214 22.00 -0.93 -5.20
N GLY A 215 22.29 -1.69 -4.15
CA GLY A 215 22.08 -3.16 -4.14
C GLY A 215 20.60 -3.53 -4.21
N VAL A 216 19.71 -2.65 -3.75
CA VAL A 216 18.27 -2.81 -3.92
C VAL A 216 17.82 -2.38 -5.32
N ILE A 217 18.38 -1.31 -5.86
CA ILE A 217 17.96 -0.70 -7.13
C ILE A 217 18.41 -1.51 -8.35
N ILE A 218 19.72 -1.79 -8.48
CA ILE A 218 20.32 -2.29 -9.72
C ILE A 218 19.70 -3.60 -10.21
N PRO A 219 19.52 -4.64 -9.38
CA PRO A 219 18.97 -5.93 -9.84
C PRO A 219 17.52 -5.83 -10.31
N THR A 220 16.80 -4.79 -9.90
CA THR A 220 15.37 -4.64 -10.19
C THR A 220 15.07 -3.73 -11.38
N VAL A 221 16.08 -3.13 -12.01
CA VAL A 221 15.92 -2.15 -13.11
C VAL A 221 15.41 -2.80 -14.39
N ALA A 222 16.02 -3.89 -14.83
CA ALA A 222 15.62 -4.60 -16.04
C ALA A 222 14.50 -5.59 -15.73
N THR A 223 13.29 -5.31 -16.22
CA THR A 223 12.12 -6.16 -15.95
C THR A 223 11.57 -6.79 -17.22
N PRO A 224 11.44 -8.13 -17.30
CA PRO A 224 10.88 -8.81 -18.47
C PRO A 224 9.47 -8.30 -18.82
N THR A 225 8.64 -8.05 -17.81
CA THR A 225 7.29 -7.49 -17.98
C THR A 225 7.32 -6.09 -18.61
N GLY A 226 8.28 -5.25 -18.20
CA GLY A 226 8.44 -3.91 -18.76
C GLY A 226 8.88 -3.95 -20.22
N VAL A 227 9.85 -4.79 -20.55
CA VAL A 227 10.29 -4.99 -21.95
C VAL A 227 9.13 -5.53 -22.81
N PHE A 228 8.38 -6.51 -22.31
CA PHE A 228 7.21 -7.05 -23.01
C PHE A 228 6.16 -5.96 -23.28
N LEU A 229 5.72 -5.26 -22.24
CA LEU A 229 4.68 -4.21 -22.36
C LEU A 229 5.07 -3.14 -23.37
N LEU A 230 6.27 -2.60 -23.22
CA LEU A 230 6.75 -1.53 -24.11
C LEU A 230 6.97 -2.02 -25.53
N ARG A 231 7.51 -3.23 -25.72
CA ARG A 231 7.68 -3.82 -27.04
C ARG A 231 6.34 -4.00 -27.74
N GLN A 232 5.33 -4.55 -27.09
CA GLN A 232 4.00 -4.73 -27.69
C GLN A 232 3.38 -3.39 -28.09
N TYR A 233 3.56 -2.36 -27.29
CA TYR A 233 3.09 -1.01 -27.63
C TYR A 233 3.90 -0.41 -28.79
N MET A 234 5.23 -0.49 -28.77
CA MET A 234 6.07 0.04 -29.83
C MET A 234 5.84 -0.60 -31.19
N LEU A 235 5.43 -1.88 -31.23
CA LEU A 235 5.04 -2.56 -32.47
C LEU A 235 3.82 -1.93 -33.14
N THR A 236 2.97 -1.19 -32.43
CA THR A 236 1.82 -0.48 -33.00
C THR A 236 2.18 0.87 -33.63
N ILE A 237 3.38 1.38 -33.35
CA ILE A 237 3.88 2.64 -33.94
C ILE A 237 4.32 2.35 -35.40
N PRO A 238 3.85 3.11 -36.39
CA PRO A 238 4.21 2.89 -37.77
C PRO A 238 5.73 3.04 -38.03
N ASP A 239 6.30 2.12 -38.81
CA ASP A 239 7.73 2.13 -39.13
C ASP A 239 8.10 3.30 -40.08
N GLU A 240 7.14 3.80 -40.84
CA GLU A 240 7.26 4.95 -41.74
C GLU A 240 7.75 6.21 -41.01
N LEU A 241 7.41 6.37 -39.73
CA LEU A 241 7.92 7.51 -38.93
C LEU A 241 9.44 7.42 -38.70
N ILE A 242 9.95 6.21 -38.57
CA ILE A 242 11.39 5.95 -38.37
C ILE A 242 12.11 6.12 -39.70
N GLU A 243 11.53 5.60 -40.78
CA GLU A 243 12.10 5.71 -42.12
C GLU A 243 12.17 7.18 -42.58
N ALA A 244 11.11 7.96 -42.37
CA ALA A 244 11.11 9.39 -42.66
C ALA A 244 12.19 10.13 -41.86
N ALA A 245 12.35 9.83 -40.58
CA ALA A 245 13.39 10.46 -39.76
C ALA A 245 14.82 10.07 -40.22
N ARG A 246 15.00 8.85 -40.75
CA ARG A 246 16.30 8.43 -41.33
C ARG A 246 16.59 9.16 -42.64
N VAL A 247 15.58 9.42 -43.46
CA VAL A 247 15.71 10.25 -44.65
C VAL A 247 16.15 11.68 -44.28
N ASP A 248 15.64 12.21 -43.16
CA ASP A 248 16.06 13.49 -42.59
C ASP A 248 17.41 13.41 -41.84
N ALA A 249 18.19 12.34 -42.05
CA ALA A 249 19.49 12.10 -41.40
C ALA A 249 19.50 12.17 -39.88
N ALA A 250 18.37 11.85 -39.23
CA ALA A 250 18.30 11.75 -37.75
C ALA A 250 19.07 10.52 -37.29
N SER A 251 19.91 10.69 -36.22
CA SER A 251 20.58 9.56 -35.58
C SER A 251 19.56 8.67 -34.83
N GLU A 252 19.86 7.38 -34.72
CA GLU A 252 19.00 6.40 -33.98
C GLU A 252 18.70 6.84 -32.53
N PHE A 253 19.66 7.48 -31.88
CA PHE A 253 19.46 8.06 -30.55
C PHE A 253 18.44 9.20 -30.57
N ARG A 254 18.47 10.07 -31.61
CA ARG A 254 17.48 11.14 -31.80
C ARG A 254 16.09 10.55 -32.09
N ILE A 255 16.01 9.52 -32.93
CA ILE A 255 14.77 8.80 -33.26
C ILE A 255 14.16 8.22 -31.96
N PHE A 256 14.97 7.54 -31.15
CA PHE A 256 14.51 6.98 -29.88
C PHE A 256 13.96 8.06 -28.95
N TRP A 257 14.75 9.10 -28.63
CA TRP A 257 14.38 10.09 -27.62
C TRP A 257 13.31 11.09 -28.09
N ARG A 258 13.27 11.46 -29.35
CA ARG A 258 12.38 12.52 -29.85
C ARG A 258 11.13 12.02 -30.57
N ILE A 259 11.13 10.78 -31.03
CA ILE A 259 9.99 10.21 -31.77
C ILE A 259 9.38 9.05 -31.00
N ILE A 260 10.15 8.00 -30.77
CA ILE A 260 9.59 6.74 -30.19
C ILE A 260 9.21 6.89 -28.73
N LEU A 261 10.08 7.44 -27.90
CA LEU A 261 9.83 7.58 -26.46
C LEU A 261 8.60 8.45 -26.17
N PRO A 262 8.40 9.64 -26.78
CA PRO A 262 7.17 10.42 -26.61
C PRO A 262 5.91 9.71 -27.10
N LEU A 263 5.97 9.01 -28.24
CA LEU A 263 4.83 8.23 -28.74
C LEU A 263 4.49 7.03 -27.83
N THR A 264 5.48 6.53 -27.09
CA THR A 264 5.30 5.43 -26.12
C THR A 264 4.84 5.93 -24.75
N ALA A 265 4.66 7.24 -24.55
CA ALA A 265 4.32 7.82 -23.25
C ALA A 265 3.13 7.16 -22.52
N PRO A 266 2.02 6.74 -23.19
CA PRO A 266 0.94 6.05 -22.49
C PRO A 266 1.39 4.71 -21.86
N ALA A 267 2.17 3.91 -22.59
CA ALA A 267 2.68 2.63 -22.08
C ALA A 267 3.76 2.84 -21.01
N LEU A 268 4.60 3.87 -21.16
CA LEU A 268 5.57 4.27 -20.13
C LEU A 268 4.88 4.68 -18.83
N ALA A 269 3.76 5.40 -18.90
CA ALA A 269 3.00 5.78 -17.72
C ALA A 269 2.43 4.56 -16.99
N VAL A 270 1.91 3.58 -17.73
CA VAL A 270 1.44 2.31 -17.14
C VAL A 270 2.60 1.56 -16.48
N LEU A 271 3.75 1.44 -17.14
CA LEU A 271 4.93 0.81 -16.57
C LEU A 271 5.43 1.56 -15.33
N ALA A 272 5.40 2.90 -15.35
CA ALA A 272 5.79 3.72 -14.19
C ALA A 272 4.92 3.43 -12.98
N ILE A 273 3.60 3.33 -13.16
CA ILE A 273 2.66 3.02 -12.07
C ILE A 273 2.98 1.65 -11.47
N PHE A 274 3.11 0.61 -12.29
CA PHE A 274 3.46 -0.73 -11.80
C PHE A 274 4.83 -0.75 -11.12
N SER A 275 5.81 -0.04 -11.67
CA SER A 275 7.15 0.08 -11.11
C SER A 275 7.14 0.74 -9.73
N VAL A 276 6.41 1.86 -9.58
CA VAL A 276 6.26 2.55 -8.30
C VAL A 276 5.55 1.67 -7.28
N LEU A 277 4.40 1.08 -7.65
CA LEU A 277 3.63 0.23 -6.73
C LEU A 277 4.42 -0.97 -6.25
N TRP A 278 5.14 -1.61 -7.14
CA TRP A 278 5.93 -2.79 -6.80
C TRP A 278 7.08 -2.44 -5.85
N ARG A 279 7.87 -1.44 -6.17
CA ARG A 279 9.03 -1.04 -5.35
C ARG A 279 8.63 -0.43 -4.02
N TRP A 280 7.55 0.33 -4.00
CA TRP A 280 7.03 0.90 -2.76
C TRP A 280 6.62 -0.16 -1.74
N ASN A 281 6.04 -1.27 -2.23
CA ASN A 281 5.58 -2.38 -1.40
C ASN A 281 6.63 -3.50 -1.25
N ASP A 282 7.82 -3.36 -1.86
CA ASP A 282 8.85 -4.38 -1.75
C ASP A 282 9.43 -4.43 -0.34
N PHE A 283 9.34 -5.60 0.25
CA PHE A 283 9.83 -5.90 1.58
C PHE A 283 10.97 -6.91 1.56
N LEU A 284 10.79 -8.00 0.80
CA LEU A 284 11.68 -9.17 0.89
C LEU A 284 13.09 -8.87 0.37
N TRP A 285 13.20 -8.23 -0.80
CA TRP A 285 14.51 -7.95 -1.37
C TRP A 285 15.31 -6.94 -0.52
N PRO A 286 14.74 -5.79 -0.14
CA PRO A 286 15.41 -4.88 0.79
C PRO A 286 15.77 -5.52 2.14
N LEU A 287 14.94 -6.40 2.69
CA LEU A 287 15.21 -7.10 3.95
C LEU A 287 16.46 -7.99 3.87
N ILE A 288 16.70 -8.62 2.70
CA ILE A 288 17.86 -9.49 2.48
C ILE A 288 19.13 -8.67 2.24
N VAL A 289 19.03 -7.54 1.54
CA VAL A 289 20.18 -6.74 1.11
C VAL A 289 20.65 -5.76 2.17
N LEU A 290 19.73 -5.19 2.96
CA LEU A 290 19.99 -4.11 3.91
C LEU A 290 20.11 -4.67 5.33
N SER A 291 21.14 -4.19 6.07
CA SER A 291 21.43 -4.61 7.45
C SER A 291 21.37 -3.45 8.44
N SER A 292 21.82 -2.27 8.03
CA SER A 292 21.89 -1.08 8.87
C SER A 292 20.57 -0.33 8.86
N ARG A 293 20.12 0.12 10.03
CA ARG A 293 18.87 0.90 10.18
C ARG A 293 18.82 2.15 9.30
N GLU A 294 19.96 2.79 9.09
CA GLU A 294 20.05 4.01 8.27
C GLU A 294 19.71 3.76 6.79
N ASN A 295 19.91 2.52 6.32
CA ASN A 295 19.62 2.11 4.95
C ASN A 295 18.23 1.48 4.77
N PHE A 296 17.50 1.20 5.85
CA PHE A 296 16.20 0.53 5.74
C PHE A 296 15.22 1.33 4.87
N THR A 297 14.49 0.60 4.03
CA THR A 297 13.30 1.11 3.38
C THR A 297 12.12 1.14 4.36
N LEU A 298 11.06 1.84 3.99
CA LEU A 298 9.88 1.98 4.84
C LEU A 298 9.26 0.64 5.23
N GLN A 299 9.15 -0.29 4.29
CA GLN A 299 8.57 -1.62 4.55
C GLN A 299 9.42 -2.44 5.53
N VAL A 300 10.75 -2.38 5.39
CA VAL A 300 11.68 -3.03 6.32
C VAL A 300 11.61 -2.35 7.69
N GLY A 301 11.58 -1.02 7.72
CA GLY A 301 11.46 -0.26 8.96
C GLY A 301 10.15 -0.51 9.71
N LEU A 302 9.02 -0.66 9.00
CA LEU A 302 7.73 -1.00 9.60
C LEU A 302 7.73 -2.39 10.25
N ASN A 303 8.52 -3.32 9.74
CA ASN A 303 8.67 -4.65 10.37
C ASN A 303 9.29 -4.57 11.76
N ALA A 304 10.04 -3.53 12.09
CA ALA A 304 10.62 -3.34 13.43
C ALA A 304 9.56 -3.16 14.52
N PHE A 305 8.33 -2.74 14.17
CA PHE A 305 7.20 -2.67 15.11
C PHE A 305 6.58 -4.04 15.43
N GLN A 306 6.97 -5.08 14.70
CA GLN A 306 6.67 -6.47 15.00
C GLN A 306 7.75 -7.00 15.94
N GLY A 307 7.80 -6.50 17.18
CA GLY A 307 8.78 -6.93 18.18
C GLY A 307 8.68 -8.42 18.48
N GLU A 308 9.75 -9.00 19.01
CA GLU A 308 9.86 -10.44 19.30
C GLU A 308 8.80 -10.94 20.30
N PHE A 309 8.40 -10.08 21.24
CA PHE A 309 7.46 -10.44 22.32
C PHE A 309 6.10 -9.73 22.23
N SER A 310 6.00 -8.66 21.48
CA SER A 310 4.76 -7.90 21.33
C SER A 310 4.69 -7.15 20.01
N VAL A 311 3.53 -7.19 19.36
CA VAL A 311 3.28 -6.44 18.12
C VAL A 311 2.65 -5.09 18.48
N GLN A 312 3.29 -4.01 18.09
CA GLN A 312 2.81 -2.65 18.32
C GLN A 312 1.80 -2.22 17.23
N TRP A 313 0.61 -2.82 17.27
CA TRP A 313 -0.42 -2.62 16.25
C TRP A 313 -0.81 -1.17 16.03
N HIS A 314 -0.81 -0.34 17.08
CA HIS A 314 -1.14 1.08 17.00
C HIS A 314 -0.15 1.84 16.12
N TYR A 315 1.14 1.58 16.23
CA TYR A 315 2.17 2.17 15.37
C TYR A 315 2.15 1.60 13.95
N ILE A 316 1.98 0.28 13.81
CA ILE A 316 1.89 -0.36 12.48
C ILE A 316 0.74 0.24 11.69
N LEU A 317 -0.46 0.34 12.26
CA LEU A 317 -1.63 0.89 11.60
C LEU A 317 -1.43 2.36 11.23
N ALA A 318 -0.92 3.17 12.16
CA ALA A 318 -0.68 4.59 11.92
C ALA A 318 0.37 4.82 10.81
N MET A 319 1.50 4.12 10.87
CA MET A 319 2.57 4.27 9.88
C MET A 319 2.20 3.66 8.54
N THR A 320 1.46 2.55 8.52
CA THR A 320 0.90 2.00 7.27
C THR A 320 -0.04 3.00 6.62
N PHE A 321 -0.93 3.62 7.39
CA PHE A 321 -1.83 4.65 6.86
C PHE A 321 -1.04 5.85 6.30
N LEU A 322 -0.02 6.32 7.01
CA LEU A 322 0.85 7.40 6.54
C LEU A 322 1.63 7.00 5.27
N SER A 323 2.03 5.74 5.15
CA SER A 323 2.74 5.21 3.98
C SER A 323 1.88 5.15 2.71
N LEU A 324 0.55 5.20 2.82
CA LEU A 324 -0.35 5.26 1.68
C LEU A 324 -0.32 6.63 0.97
N ALA A 325 0.02 7.71 1.71
CA ALA A 325 -0.04 9.07 1.17
C ALA A 325 0.84 9.27 -0.08
N PRO A 326 2.14 8.89 -0.13
CA PRO A 326 2.95 9.04 -1.33
C PRO A 326 2.42 8.25 -2.53
N VAL A 327 1.96 7.01 -2.32
CA VAL A 327 1.39 6.18 -3.40
C VAL A 327 0.10 6.79 -3.93
N THR A 328 -0.76 7.30 -3.04
CA THR A 328 -1.99 7.99 -3.43
C THR A 328 -1.69 9.23 -4.27
N VAL A 329 -0.70 10.03 -3.87
CA VAL A 329 -0.26 11.21 -4.63
C VAL A 329 0.20 10.80 -6.04
N VAL A 330 1.09 9.79 -6.15
CA VAL A 330 1.55 9.29 -7.45
C VAL A 330 0.38 8.80 -8.30
N PHE A 331 -0.55 8.05 -7.72
CA PHE A 331 -1.73 7.55 -8.43
C PHE A 331 -2.62 8.69 -8.93
N LEU A 332 -2.88 9.72 -8.12
CA LEU A 332 -3.70 10.88 -8.53
C LEU A 332 -3.11 11.60 -9.76
N PHE A 333 -1.79 11.68 -9.87
CA PHE A 333 -1.14 12.29 -11.04
C PHE A 333 -1.17 11.38 -12.27
N LEU A 334 -1.00 10.07 -12.10
CA LEU A 334 -0.83 9.13 -13.19
C LEU A 334 -2.15 8.48 -13.67
N GLN A 335 -3.24 8.52 -12.90
CA GLN A 335 -4.53 7.89 -13.23
C GLN A 335 -5.09 8.31 -14.60
N ARG A 336 -4.88 9.57 -15.01
CA ARG A 336 -5.34 10.08 -16.31
C ARG A 336 -4.72 9.31 -17.49
N TYR A 337 -3.51 8.81 -17.35
CA TYR A 337 -2.84 8.05 -18.42
C TYR A 337 -3.36 6.61 -18.53
N ILE A 338 -3.86 6.04 -17.42
CA ILE A 338 -4.50 4.72 -17.43
C ILE A 338 -5.82 4.79 -18.22
N THR A 339 -6.64 5.80 -17.95
CA THR A 339 -7.95 5.94 -18.57
C THR A 339 -7.86 6.25 -20.08
N THR A 340 -6.88 7.05 -20.50
CA THR A 340 -6.68 7.38 -21.90
C THR A 340 -5.96 6.28 -22.69
N GLY A 341 -5.03 5.55 -22.08
CA GLY A 341 -4.29 4.46 -22.72
C GLY A 341 -5.16 3.24 -23.05
N ILE A 342 -6.13 2.91 -22.18
CA ILE A 342 -7.05 1.79 -22.37
C ILE A 342 -8.17 2.15 -23.37
N ALA A 343 -8.66 3.38 -23.35
CA ALA A 343 -9.74 3.82 -24.25
C ALA A 343 -9.31 3.96 -25.71
N GLY A 344 -8.03 4.26 -25.98
CA GLY A 344 -7.52 4.41 -27.35
C GLY A 344 -7.30 3.10 -28.12
N THR A 345 -7.20 1.95 -27.44
CA THR A 345 -6.97 0.65 -28.07
C THR A 345 -8.27 -0.06 -28.50
N GLY A 346 -9.43 0.45 -28.11
CA GLY A 346 -10.75 -0.20 -28.32
C GLY A 346 -11.62 0.39 -29.43
N MET A 347 -11.19 1.46 -30.11
CA MET A 347 -11.98 2.06 -31.19
C MET A 347 -11.17 2.08 -32.50
N LYS A 348 -11.25 1.01 -33.26
CA LYS A 348 -11.14 0.97 -34.71
C LYS A 348 -12.19 0.02 -35.24
#